data_a3bb291b194c2c2edddf8964b368a9f6
#
_entry.id   a3bb291b194c2c2edddf8964b368a9f6
#
_cell.length_a   1.000
_cell.length_b   1.000
_cell.length_c   1.000
_cell.angle_alpha   90.00
_cell.angle_beta   90.00
_cell.angle_gamma   90.00
#
_symmetry.space_group_name_H-M   'P 1'
#
loop_
_entity.id
_entity.type
_entity.pdbx_description
1 polymer ?
#
loop_
_entity_poly.entity_id
_entity_poly.type
_entity_poly.pdbx_seq_one_letter_code
_entity_poly.pdbx_strand_id
1 'polypeptide(L)'
;MGAGQMGPARMGSHSMDQHFIVMMIPHHDGAIAMADLALTRAKRPEIKELAKSIKASQTSENTQMRTWYRQWFGGDVPAMTGGGAMGMGGMGGGMGPGMGMGCCSGMGMMGTSLAALKNSADFDRAFIEQMIPHHRMGVMMASMAQNNSQHPQLKAMQQAMVKAQSQEIEQMTQWYRSWYGTS
;
A
#
# COMPACT_ATOMS: atom_id res chain seq x y z
N MET A 1 -33.68 4.86 42.57
CA MET A 1 -32.21 4.77 42.59
C MET A 1 -31.83 3.60 41.72
N GLY A 2 -31.47 3.86 40.46
CA GLY A 2 -31.05 2.86 39.49
C GLY A 2 -29.60 3.15 39.10
N ALA A 3 -28.69 2.32 39.62
CA ALA A 3 -27.28 2.38 39.27
C ALA A 3 -27.10 1.85 37.84
N GLY A 4 -26.80 2.73 36.90
CA GLY A 4 -26.38 2.35 35.57
C GLY A 4 -25.01 1.69 35.62
N GLN A 5 -24.95 0.38 35.37
CA GLN A 5 -23.71 -0.33 35.14
C GLN A 5 -23.11 0.14 33.82
N MET A 6 -22.06 0.96 33.92
CA MET A 6 -21.14 1.16 32.79
C MET A 6 -20.37 -0.14 32.61
N GLY A 7 -20.69 -0.85 31.53
CA GLY A 7 -19.91 -2.01 31.09
C GLY A 7 -18.47 -1.58 30.76
N PRO A 8 -17.48 -2.50 30.91
CA PRO A 8 -16.10 -2.19 30.66
C PRO A 8 -15.94 -1.78 29.19
N ALA A 9 -15.39 -0.59 28.96
CA ALA A 9 -14.95 -0.14 27.65
C ALA A 9 -14.03 -1.22 27.06
N ARG A 10 -14.45 -1.86 25.98
CA ARG A 10 -13.59 -2.77 25.21
C ARG A 10 -12.42 -1.96 24.68
N MET A 11 -11.31 -2.00 25.40
CA MET A 11 -10.04 -1.54 24.88
C MET A 11 -9.68 -2.39 23.63
N GLY A 12 -9.68 -1.75 22.47
CA GLY A 12 -8.73 -1.90 21.41
C GLY A 12 -8.57 -3.26 20.72
N SER A 13 -9.55 -3.72 19.98
CA SER A 13 -9.21 -4.32 18.69
C SER A 13 -9.32 -3.20 17.66
N HIS A 14 -8.20 -2.74 17.12
CA HIS A 14 -8.23 -1.93 15.91
C HIS A 14 -9.10 -2.68 14.90
N SER A 15 -10.19 -2.05 14.43
CA SER A 15 -11.07 -2.72 13.50
C SER A 15 -10.28 -3.10 12.24
N MET A 16 -10.67 -4.18 11.56
CA MET A 16 -10.03 -4.58 10.30
C MET A 16 -10.02 -3.41 9.30
N ASP A 17 -11.06 -2.59 9.32
CA ASP A 17 -11.18 -1.40 8.49
C ASP A 17 -10.12 -0.35 8.80
N GLN A 18 -9.87 -0.11 10.08
CA GLN A 18 -8.82 0.80 10.52
C GLN A 18 -7.44 0.32 10.07
N HIS A 19 -7.15 -0.96 10.29
CA HIS A 19 -5.89 -1.57 9.90
C HIS A 19 -5.69 -1.52 8.38
N PHE A 20 -6.74 -1.87 7.62
CA PHE A 20 -6.70 -1.82 6.15
C PHE A 20 -6.36 -0.42 5.65
N ILE A 21 -7.03 0.63 6.14
CA ILE A 21 -6.78 2.01 5.72
C ILE A 21 -5.33 2.42 6.02
N VAL A 22 -4.84 2.13 7.22
CA VAL A 22 -3.46 2.47 7.63
C VAL A 22 -2.41 1.80 6.74
N MET A 23 -2.67 0.57 6.29
CA MET A 23 -1.74 -0.17 5.44
C MET A 23 -1.89 0.18 3.95
N MET A 24 -3.11 0.41 3.48
CA MET A 24 -3.38 0.63 2.06
C MET A 24 -2.94 2.01 1.57
N ILE A 25 -3.05 3.05 2.39
CA ILE A 25 -2.63 4.40 2.00
C ILE A 25 -1.15 4.46 1.61
N PRO A 26 -0.19 4.01 2.43
CA PRO A 26 1.23 4.01 2.03
C PRO A 26 1.51 3.05 0.86
N HIS A 27 0.75 1.97 0.72
CA HIS A 27 0.81 1.12 -0.46
C HIS A 27 0.44 1.90 -1.72
N HIS A 28 -0.67 2.61 -1.73
CA HIS A 28 -1.07 3.47 -2.84
C HIS A 28 -0.05 4.58 -3.14
N ASP A 29 0.50 5.21 -2.10
CA ASP A 29 1.54 6.22 -2.26
C ASP A 29 2.76 5.67 -3.03
N GLY A 30 3.11 4.41 -2.82
CA GLY A 30 4.16 3.70 -3.58
C GLY A 30 3.82 3.57 -5.07
N ALA A 31 2.61 3.15 -5.42
CA ALA A 31 2.17 3.04 -6.82
C ALA A 31 2.07 4.42 -7.49
N ILE A 32 1.57 5.43 -6.79
CA ILE A 32 1.51 6.81 -7.27
C ILE A 32 2.92 7.32 -7.59
N ALA A 33 3.89 7.08 -6.73
CA ALA A 33 5.28 7.48 -6.99
C ALA A 33 5.89 6.77 -8.21
N MET A 34 5.59 5.47 -8.42
CA MET A 34 6.00 4.76 -9.64
C MET A 34 5.30 5.32 -10.88
N ALA A 35 4.01 5.64 -10.77
CA ALA A 35 3.24 6.24 -11.85
C ALA A 35 3.78 7.63 -12.24
N ASP A 36 4.18 8.45 -11.28
CA ASP A 36 4.81 9.75 -11.53
C ASP A 36 6.12 9.63 -12.32
N LEU A 37 6.94 8.63 -11.99
CA LEU A 37 8.13 8.32 -12.80
C LEU A 37 7.75 7.89 -14.20
N ALA A 38 6.71 7.07 -14.37
CA ALA A 38 6.26 6.58 -15.67
C ALA A 38 5.78 7.71 -16.58
N LEU A 39 5.07 8.70 -16.05
CA LEU A 39 4.61 9.87 -16.83
C LEU A 39 5.76 10.63 -17.50
N THR A 40 6.94 10.64 -16.88
CA THR A 40 8.12 11.35 -17.39
C THR A 40 9.08 10.45 -18.17
N ARG A 41 9.20 9.17 -17.79
CA ARG A 41 10.25 8.27 -18.28
C ARG A 41 9.78 7.21 -19.26
N ALA A 42 8.52 6.80 -19.19
CA ALA A 42 8.00 5.76 -20.07
C ALA A 42 8.08 6.21 -21.54
N LYS A 43 8.46 5.29 -22.41
CA LYS A 43 8.53 5.50 -23.86
C LYS A 43 7.20 5.13 -24.51
N ARG A 44 6.52 4.11 -23.98
CA ARG A 44 5.27 3.60 -24.54
C ARG A 44 4.08 4.41 -24.06
N PRO A 45 3.20 4.85 -24.95
CA PRO A 45 2.00 5.61 -24.57
C PRO A 45 1.06 4.79 -23.68
N GLU A 46 1.00 3.47 -23.86
CA GLU A 46 0.17 2.57 -23.06
C GLU A 46 0.57 2.61 -21.57
N ILE A 47 1.87 2.62 -21.27
CA ILE A 47 2.39 2.75 -19.90
C ILE A 47 2.03 4.13 -19.31
N LYS A 48 2.12 5.19 -20.10
CA LYS A 48 1.75 6.53 -19.65
C LYS A 48 0.26 6.66 -19.34
N GLU A 49 -0.60 6.09 -20.16
CA GLU A 49 -2.05 6.11 -19.92
C GLU A 49 -2.41 5.27 -18.68
N LEU A 50 -1.82 4.09 -18.53
CA LEU A 50 -1.99 3.30 -17.30
C LEU A 50 -1.51 4.07 -16.06
N ALA A 51 -0.36 4.72 -16.13
CA ALA A 51 0.17 5.52 -15.03
C ALA A 51 -0.76 6.68 -14.64
N LYS A 52 -1.37 7.37 -15.62
CA LYS A 52 -2.38 8.40 -15.35
C LYS A 52 -3.59 7.83 -14.63
N SER A 53 -4.09 6.68 -15.09
CA SER A 53 -5.23 5.99 -14.49
C SER A 53 -4.93 5.59 -13.04
N ILE A 54 -3.81 4.91 -12.80
CA ILE A 54 -3.37 4.49 -11.46
C ILE A 54 -3.25 5.70 -10.53
N LYS A 55 -2.58 6.76 -10.98
CA LYS A 55 -2.41 7.98 -10.17
C LYS A 55 -3.75 8.60 -9.81
N ALA A 56 -4.66 8.74 -10.76
CA ALA A 56 -5.96 9.36 -10.53
C ALA A 56 -6.83 8.52 -9.57
N SER A 57 -6.97 7.22 -9.83
CA SER A 57 -7.79 6.33 -9.01
C SER A 57 -7.26 6.23 -7.59
N GLN A 58 -5.97 5.92 -7.41
CA GLN A 58 -5.39 5.69 -6.09
C GLN A 58 -5.26 6.98 -5.26
N THR A 59 -5.07 8.14 -5.89
CA THR A 59 -5.16 9.44 -5.18
C THR A 59 -6.58 9.69 -4.66
N SER A 60 -7.61 9.39 -5.46
CA SER A 60 -9.00 9.51 -5.05
C SER A 60 -9.33 8.56 -3.90
N GLU A 61 -8.91 7.29 -4.00
CA GLU A 61 -9.10 6.28 -2.95
C GLU A 61 -8.40 6.67 -1.65
N ASN A 62 -7.16 7.16 -1.71
CA ASN A 62 -6.44 7.68 -0.55
C ASN A 62 -7.19 8.83 0.12
N THR A 63 -7.76 9.75 -0.65
CA THR A 63 -8.54 10.87 -0.14
C THR A 63 -9.79 10.39 0.58
N GLN A 64 -10.51 9.43 0.00
CA GLN A 64 -11.69 8.85 0.62
C GLN A 64 -11.34 8.07 1.89
N MET A 65 -10.31 7.24 1.87
CA MET A 65 -9.84 6.49 3.04
C MET A 65 -9.44 7.42 4.20
N ARG A 66 -8.72 8.52 3.92
CA ARG A 66 -8.38 9.51 4.95
C ARG A 66 -9.62 10.19 5.52
N THR A 67 -10.60 10.50 4.69
CA THR A 67 -11.88 11.10 5.12
C THR A 67 -12.64 10.14 6.02
N TRP A 68 -12.80 8.89 5.62
CA TRP A 68 -13.47 7.87 6.42
C TRP A 68 -12.73 7.56 7.72
N TYR A 69 -11.41 7.53 7.70
CA TYR A 69 -10.62 7.30 8.91
C TYR A 69 -10.93 8.36 9.98
N ARG A 70 -10.95 9.65 9.57
CA ARG A 70 -11.32 10.74 10.50
C ARG A 70 -12.74 10.59 11.03
N GLN A 71 -13.68 10.23 10.17
CA GLN A 71 -15.10 10.10 10.54
C GLN A 71 -15.36 8.93 11.49
N TRP A 72 -14.69 7.80 11.28
CA TRP A 72 -15.00 6.57 12.03
C TRP A 72 -14.13 6.35 13.25
N PHE A 73 -12.90 6.82 13.22
CA PHE A 73 -11.92 6.52 14.26
C PHE A 73 -11.41 7.75 15.03
N GLY A 74 -11.74 8.94 14.55
CA GLY A 74 -11.24 10.20 15.10
C GLY A 74 -9.75 10.43 14.84
N GLY A 75 -9.39 11.63 14.48
CA GLY A 75 -7.99 11.97 14.18
C GLY A 75 -7.52 11.59 12.78
N ASP A 76 -6.26 11.86 12.49
CA ASP A 76 -5.65 11.57 11.20
C ASP A 76 -5.11 10.14 11.14
N VAL A 77 -4.97 9.62 9.91
CA VAL A 77 -4.29 8.34 9.68
C VAL A 77 -2.86 8.44 10.19
N PRO A 78 -2.43 7.51 11.08
CA PRO A 78 -1.07 7.55 11.61
C PRO A 78 -0.04 7.49 10.49
N ALA A 79 0.98 8.34 10.58
CA ALA A 79 2.13 8.21 9.70
C ALA A 79 2.85 6.90 10.03
N MET A 80 3.09 6.06 9.04
CA MET A 80 3.95 4.88 9.19
C MET A 80 5.40 5.37 9.28
N THR A 81 5.82 5.80 10.46
CA THR A 81 7.23 6.03 10.73
C THR A 81 7.91 4.67 10.76
N GLY A 82 8.74 4.39 9.78
CA GLY A 82 9.56 3.18 9.76
C GLY A 82 10.38 3.07 11.04
N GLY A 83 10.02 2.15 11.93
CA GLY A 83 10.71 1.90 13.19
C GLY A 83 9.91 2.36 14.42
N GLY A 84 8.65 1.93 14.56
CA GLY A 84 7.94 1.98 15.84
C GLY A 84 8.56 0.98 16.81
N ALA A 85 9.48 1.43 17.65
CA ALA A 85 9.83 0.72 18.86
C ALA A 85 8.55 0.54 19.68
N MET A 86 8.01 -0.67 19.67
CA MET A 86 7.07 -1.08 20.70
C MET A 86 7.81 -0.96 22.03
N GLY A 87 7.43 0.03 22.82
CA GLY A 87 7.95 0.21 24.16
C GLY A 87 7.62 -1.01 25.02
N MET A 88 8.53 -1.97 25.04
CA MET A 88 8.64 -2.92 26.15
C MET A 88 9.63 -2.36 27.14
N GLY A 89 9.09 -1.89 28.24
CA GLY A 89 9.86 -1.46 29.38
C GLY A 89 10.77 -2.57 29.89
N GLY A 90 12.03 -2.20 30.08
CA GLY A 90 12.97 -2.61 31.08
C GLY A 90 13.43 -4.05 31.17
N MET A 91 14.68 -4.32 30.92
CA MET A 91 15.69 -4.78 31.86
C MET A 91 17.00 -5.12 31.13
N GLY A 92 18.00 -4.50 31.58
CA GLY A 92 19.42 -4.60 31.61
C GLY A 92 20.20 -5.75 30.95
N GLY A 93 21.34 -5.35 30.41
CA GLY A 93 22.53 -6.19 30.44
C GLY A 93 23.19 -6.52 29.10
N GLY A 94 24.38 -6.01 28.87
CA GLY A 94 25.40 -6.76 28.16
C GLY A 94 25.88 -6.23 26.80
N MET A 95 27.07 -5.69 26.85
CA MET A 95 27.97 -5.23 25.79
C MET A 95 28.20 -6.26 24.69
N GLY A 96 28.34 -5.76 23.45
CA GLY A 96 29.04 -6.40 22.36
C GLY A 96 29.19 -5.46 21.18
N PRO A 97 30.41 -5.02 20.79
CA PRO A 97 30.60 -4.20 19.61
C PRO A 97 30.82 -5.11 18.39
N GLY A 98 30.16 -4.81 17.30
CA GLY A 98 30.58 -5.33 16.02
C GLY A 98 29.50 -5.93 15.16
N MET A 99 29.20 -5.25 14.15
CA MET A 99 28.94 -5.56 12.75
C MET A 99 27.85 -4.66 12.21
N GLY A 100 28.28 -3.79 11.33
CA GLY A 100 27.44 -2.84 10.61
C GLY A 100 26.32 -3.55 9.86
N MET A 101 25.11 -3.16 10.20
CA MET A 101 23.92 -3.45 9.40
C MET A 101 23.39 -2.15 8.80
N GLY A 102 24.19 -1.64 7.86
CA GLY A 102 23.74 -0.59 6.94
C GLY A 102 23.02 -1.21 5.77
N CYS A 103 21.79 -1.68 5.93
CA CYS A 103 21.06 -2.33 4.84
C CYS A 103 19.54 -2.11 4.83
N CYS A 104 19.01 -1.02 5.34
CA CYS A 104 17.55 -0.83 5.25
C CYS A 104 17.11 0.59 4.87
N SER A 105 17.99 1.41 4.27
CA SER A 105 17.60 2.77 3.86
C SER A 105 17.08 2.91 2.42
N GLY A 106 16.66 1.82 1.77
CA GLY A 106 16.20 1.89 0.36
C GLY A 106 15.12 0.90 -0.04
N MET A 107 14.75 -0.03 0.83
CA MET A 107 13.63 -0.92 0.57
C MET A 107 12.36 -0.26 1.09
N GLY A 108 11.58 0.33 0.17
CA GLY A 108 10.19 0.66 0.46
C GLY A 108 9.49 -0.58 0.99
N MET A 109 8.67 -0.43 2.03
CA MET A 109 8.06 -1.50 2.82
C MET A 109 7.23 -2.53 2.03
N MET A 110 7.20 -2.47 0.70
CA MET A 110 6.36 -3.30 -0.19
C MET A 110 7.09 -3.78 -1.45
N GLY A 111 8.40 -4.01 -1.39
CA GLY A 111 9.12 -4.70 -2.48
C GLY A 111 9.36 -3.87 -3.75
N THR A 112 9.02 -2.59 -3.76
CA THR A 112 9.28 -1.69 -4.90
C THR A 112 10.48 -0.80 -4.61
N SER A 113 11.43 -0.76 -5.55
CA SER A 113 12.58 0.13 -5.48
C SER A 113 12.43 1.27 -6.48
N LEU A 114 11.96 2.43 -6.01
CA LEU A 114 11.89 3.63 -6.85
C LEU A 114 13.25 4.02 -7.42
N ALA A 115 14.34 3.80 -6.67
CA ALA A 115 15.70 4.07 -7.13
C ALA A 115 16.09 3.14 -8.29
N ALA A 116 15.80 1.84 -8.17
CA ALA A 116 16.04 0.89 -9.25
C ALA A 116 15.20 1.21 -10.49
N LEU A 117 13.93 1.54 -10.30
CA LEU A 117 13.04 1.95 -11.38
C LEU A 117 13.55 3.22 -12.07
N LYS A 118 13.91 4.24 -11.29
CA LYS A 118 14.45 5.50 -11.81
C LYS A 118 15.72 5.31 -12.64
N ASN A 119 16.58 4.36 -12.27
CA ASN A 119 17.87 4.13 -12.91
C ASN A 119 17.83 3.01 -13.98
N SER A 120 16.66 2.43 -14.24
CA SER A 120 16.54 1.37 -15.24
C SER A 120 16.84 1.85 -16.66
N ALA A 121 17.59 1.07 -17.42
CA ALA A 121 17.87 1.31 -18.82
C ALA A 121 16.62 1.07 -19.70
N ASP A 122 15.83 0.05 -19.39
CA ASP A 122 14.50 -0.20 -19.96
C ASP A 122 13.43 0.08 -18.90
N PHE A 123 13.00 1.34 -18.90
CA PHE A 123 12.03 1.81 -17.90
C PHE A 123 10.68 1.09 -18.02
N ASP A 124 10.17 0.91 -19.23
CA ASP A 124 8.84 0.34 -19.45
C ASP A 124 8.78 -1.11 -18.95
N ARG A 125 9.85 -1.87 -19.20
CA ARG A 125 9.99 -3.23 -18.67
C ARG A 125 10.05 -3.25 -17.16
N ALA A 126 10.93 -2.44 -16.58
CA ALA A 126 11.11 -2.37 -15.12
C ALA A 126 9.85 -1.88 -14.39
N PHE A 127 9.08 -0.98 -15.02
CA PHE A 127 7.79 -0.53 -14.49
C PHE A 127 6.80 -1.69 -14.37
N ILE A 128 6.64 -2.48 -15.44
CA ILE A 128 5.75 -3.65 -15.43
C ILE A 128 6.21 -4.67 -14.38
N GLU A 129 7.51 -4.99 -14.35
CA GLU A 129 8.08 -5.96 -13.43
C GLU A 129 7.92 -5.58 -11.95
N GLN A 130 7.84 -4.29 -11.63
CA GLN A 130 7.61 -3.82 -10.27
C GLN A 130 6.12 -3.58 -9.96
N MET A 131 5.33 -3.09 -10.92
CA MET A 131 3.92 -2.76 -10.69
C MET A 131 3.05 -4.02 -10.56
N ILE A 132 3.33 -5.08 -11.31
CA ILE A 132 2.57 -6.34 -11.19
C ILE A 132 2.63 -6.92 -9.77
N PRO A 133 3.80 -7.18 -9.16
CA PRO A 133 3.84 -7.70 -7.79
C PRO A 133 3.27 -6.71 -6.77
N HIS A 134 3.42 -5.40 -6.99
CA HIS A 134 2.81 -4.37 -6.15
C HIS A 134 1.28 -4.49 -6.18
N HIS A 135 0.66 -4.53 -7.35
CA HIS A 135 -0.78 -4.69 -7.49
C HIS A 135 -1.30 -6.03 -6.92
N ARG A 136 -0.54 -7.12 -7.09
CA ARG A 136 -0.88 -8.42 -6.46
C ARG A 136 -0.98 -8.31 -4.95
N MET A 137 -0.10 -7.55 -4.32
CA MET A 137 -0.14 -7.28 -2.88
C MET A 137 -1.41 -6.49 -2.52
N GLY A 138 -1.73 -5.43 -3.27
CA GLY A 138 -2.96 -4.65 -3.07
C GLY A 138 -4.22 -5.49 -3.20
N VAL A 139 -4.30 -6.34 -4.24
CA VAL A 139 -5.41 -7.30 -4.45
C VAL A 139 -5.53 -8.25 -3.26
N MET A 140 -4.41 -8.80 -2.78
CA MET A 140 -4.42 -9.70 -1.63
C MET A 140 -4.92 -8.99 -0.37
N MET A 141 -4.40 -7.80 -0.05
CA MET A 141 -4.84 -7.03 1.13
C MET A 141 -6.33 -6.70 1.06
N ALA A 142 -6.82 -6.22 -0.08
CA ALA A 142 -8.22 -5.87 -0.26
C ALA A 142 -9.14 -7.12 -0.20
N SER A 143 -8.74 -8.24 -0.81
CA SER A 143 -9.49 -9.50 -0.78
C SER A 143 -9.61 -10.07 0.63
N MET A 144 -8.57 -9.97 1.44
CA MET A 144 -8.62 -10.44 2.84
C MET A 144 -9.48 -9.52 3.71
N ALA A 145 -9.38 -8.20 3.53
CA ALA A 145 -10.08 -7.24 4.34
C ALA A 145 -11.59 -7.20 4.06
N GLN A 146 -12.01 -7.30 2.79
CA GLN A 146 -13.43 -7.15 2.39
C GLN A 146 -14.40 -8.10 3.09
N ASN A 147 -13.92 -9.29 3.50
CA ASN A 147 -14.76 -10.28 4.18
C ASN A 147 -15.06 -9.90 5.64
N ASN A 148 -14.23 -9.05 6.24
CA ASN A 148 -14.34 -8.61 7.62
C ASN A 148 -14.61 -7.11 7.78
N SER A 149 -14.82 -6.41 6.66
CA SER A 149 -15.11 -4.96 6.66
C SER A 149 -16.47 -4.69 7.29
N GLN A 150 -16.50 -3.76 8.25
CA GLN A 150 -17.70 -3.35 8.96
C GLN A 150 -18.42 -2.19 8.26
N HIS A 151 -17.68 -1.38 7.48
CA HIS A 151 -18.24 -0.25 6.76
C HIS A 151 -18.52 -0.62 5.29
N PRO A 152 -19.80 -0.62 4.86
CA PRO A 152 -20.18 -1.03 3.49
C PRO A 152 -19.47 -0.24 2.39
N GLN A 153 -19.20 1.04 2.63
CA GLN A 153 -18.51 1.90 1.66
C GLN A 153 -17.07 1.44 1.44
N LEU A 154 -16.36 1.07 2.52
CA LEU A 154 -15.00 0.55 2.44
C LEU A 154 -14.98 -0.81 1.76
N LYS A 155 -15.93 -1.68 2.09
CA LYS A 155 -16.09 -2.98 1.43
C LYS A 155 -16.31 -2.84 -0.08
N ALA A 156 -17.16 -1.90 -0.49
CA ALA A 156 -17.37 -1.61 -1.92
C ALA A 156 -16.09 -1.12 -2.60
N MET A 157 -15.33 -0.25 -1.95
CA MET A 157 -14.02 0.22 -2.44
C MET A 157 -13.03 -0.93 -2.56
N GLN A 158 -12.91 -1.81 -1.57
CA GLN A 158 -12.04 -2.98 -1.60
C GLN A 158 -12.38 -3.91 -2.78
N GLN A 159 -13.66 -4.15 -3.04
CA GLN A 159 -14.10 -4.94 -4.19
C GLN A 159 -13.75 -4.27 -5.53
N ALA A 160 -13.91 -2.94 -5.62
CA ALA A 160 -13.52 -2.17 -6.79
C ALA A 160 -12.00 -2.22 -7.03
N MET A 161 -11.19 -2.09 -5.98
CA MET A 161 -9.74 -2.24 -6.03
C MET A 161 -9.31 -3.62 -6.55
N VAL A 162 -9.90 -4.70 -6.02
CA VAL A 162 -9.60 -6.07 -6.47
C VAL A 162 -9.86 -6.20 -7.96
N LYS A 163 -10.99 -5.70 -8.44
CA LYS A 163 -11.35 -5.77 -9.85
C LYS A 163 -10.41 -4.94 -10.72
N ALA A 164 -10.20 -3.68 -10.37
CA ALA A 164 -9.38 -2.75 -11.16
C ALA A 164 -7.92 -3.21 -11.24
N GLN A 165 -7.29 -3.48 -10.10
CA GLN A 165 -5.89 -3.90 -10.07
C GLN A 165 -5.67 -5.28 -10.70
N SER A 166 -6.64 -6.20 -10.63
CA SER A 166 -6.55 -7.48 -11.37
C SER A 166 -6.57 -7.26 -12.88
N GLN A 167 -7.39 -6.36 -13.38
CA GLN A 167 -7.43 -6.00 -14.81
C GLN A 167 -6.12 -5.33 -15.25
N GLU A 168 -5.57 -4.45 -14.43
CA GLU A 168 -4.28 -3.80 -14.71
C GLU A 168 -3.11 -4.79 -14.71
N ILE A 169 -3.11 -5.79 -13.81
CA ILE A 169 -2.15 -6.91 -13.82
C ILE A 169 -2.25 -7.70 -15.13
N GLU A 170 -3.47 -8.05 -15.54
CA GLU A 170 -3.68 -8.79 -16.78
C GLU A 170 -3.19 -8.01 -18.01
N GLN A 171 -3.54 -6.73 -18.09
CA GLN A 171 -3.10 -5.83 -19.16
C GLN A 171 -1.57 -5.71 -19.22
N MET A 172 -0.91 -5.46 -18.09
CA MET A 172 0.54 -5.40 -18.01
C MET A 172 1.20 -6.74 -18.38
N THR A 173 0.60 -7.86 -17.98
CA THR A 173 1.10 -9.19 -18.33
C THR A 173 1.01 -9.45 -19.84
N GLN A 174 -0.08 -9.04 -20.49
CA GLN A 174 -0.24 -9.14 -21.94
C GLN A 174 0.79 -8.27 -22.66
N TRP A 175 1.00 -7.04 -22.22
CA TRP A 175 2.03 -6.17 -22.79
C TRP A 175 3.43 -6.75 -22.62
N TYR A 176 3.75 -7.27 -21.42
CA TYR A 176 5.05 -7.86 -21.17
C TYR A 176 5.36 -9.02 -22.12
N ARG A 177 4.39 -9.92 -22.30
CA ARG A 177 4.52 -11.03 -23.24
C ARG A 177 4.68 -10.57 -24.70
N SER A 178 3.90 -9.58 -25.10
CA SER A 178 3.91 -9.04 -26.45
C SER A 178 5.22 -8.31 -26.79
N TRP A 179 5.78 -7.57 -25.82
CA TRP A 179 6.92 -6.70 -26.06
C TRP A 179 8.26 -7.35 -25.78
N TYR A 180 8.30 -8.29 -24.86
CA TYR A 180 9.55 -8.89 -24.36
C TYR A 180 9.63 -10.42 -24.52
N GLY A 181 8.57 -11.03 -24.99
CA GLY A 181 8.46 -12.49 -25.11
C GLY A 181 8.10 -13.18 -23.79
N THR A 182 7.76 -14.45 -23.88
CA THR A 182 7.54 -15.29 -22.69
C THR A 182 8.89 -15.77 -22.16
N SER A 183 9.15 -15.54 -20.89
CA SER A 183 10.20 -16.28 -20.16
C SER A 183 9.71 -17.69 -19.93
#